data_e5e5fb0802f0ad1c966f016cc1afdfb1
#
_entry.id   e5e5fb0802f0ad1c966f016cc1afdfb1
#
_cell.length_a   1.000
_cell.length_b   1.000
_cell.length_c   1.000
_cell.angle_alpha   90.00
_cell.angle_beta   90.00
_cell.angle_gamma   90.00
#
_symmetry.space_group_name_H-M   'P 1'
#
loop_
_entity.id
_entity.type
_entity.pdbx_description
1 polymer ?
#
loop_
_entity_poly.entity_id
_entity_poly.type
_entity_poly.pdbx_seq_one_letter_code
_entity_poly.pdbx_strand_id
1 'polypeptide(L)'
;YGIQANATGSLLPAYVNRAYFTDHARYETAAEYRERIRLDAVKMTEYLRTKAEVNPHVFVWPYGEANGIAIAELKKLGYDMFFTLESGLANASQLDSIPRVLIANNPSLKEFAQQIITVQEKPLQRVMHIDLDYIYDENRQQMDRNIDVLIQRVKDMQISTVYLQAFADPDGDGLVKEVWFPNRLLPMKADIFSRVAWQLRTRSGVNIYAWMPVLSWDLDPTLTRVKYLPTGEKKAQIHPEQYRRLSPFDDRVRAQVGMLYDDLAGHAAFDGILFHDDALLSDYEDASAAAIAAYQQAGFSGSLSEIRQNPEQFKQWTRFKSRALTDFTLELSARVKAIRGPHVKTARNIFALPVIRPESEAWFAQNYADFLKSYDWTAIMAMPYMEGVTEKSAYQWLIQLTNQIKNIPQANDK
;
A
#
# COMPACT_ATOMS: atom_id res chain seq x y z
N TYR A 1 18.92 1.34 -19.99
CA TYR A 1 17.96 0.56 -19.21
C TYR A 1 17.90 0.97 -17.73
N GLY A 2 19.05 1.28 -17.09
CA GLY A 2 19.13 1.76 -15.72
C GLY A 2 19.49 3.24 -15.67
N ILE A 3 18.92 3.94 -14.71
CA ILE A 3 19.34 5.29 -14.35
C ILE A 3 19.89 5.27 -12.94
N GLN A 4 20.74 6.23 -12.62
CA GLN A 4 21.08 6.50 -11.23
C GLN A 4 19.84 7.04 -10.52
N ALA A 5 19.33 6.28 -9.56
CA ALA A 5 18.05 6.54 -8.91
C ALA A 5 18.18 7.08 -7.49
N ASN A 6 19.39 7.27 -6.98
CA ASN A 6 19.65 7.89 -5.67
C ASN A 6 21.08 8.43 -5.55
N ALA A 7 21.34 9.16 -4.48
CA ALA A 7 22.67 9.74 -4.17
C ALA A 7 23.78 8.70 -3.99
N THR A 8 23.43 7.45 -3.66
CA THR A 8 24.40 6.36 -3.44
C THR A 8 24.80 5.63 -4.72
N GLY A 9 24.30 6.05 -5.89
CA GLY A 9 24.64 5.50 -7.20
C GLY A 9 23.92 4.19 -7.57
N SER A 10 22.80 3.86 -6.91
CA SER A 10 22.00 2.69 -7.29
C SER A 10 21.41 2.85 -8.69
N LEU A 11 21.54 1.80 -9.53
CA LEU A 11 20.96 1.77 -10.87
C LEU A 11 19.62 1.03 -10.79
N LEU A 12 18.55 1.69 -11.22
CA LEU A 12 17.19 1.17 -11.26
C LEU A 12 16.56 1.36 -12.65
N PRO A 13 15.49 0.63 -12.99
CA PRO A 13 14.81 0.78 -14.28
C PRO A 13 14.33 2.20 -14.54
N ALA A 14 14.70 2.76 -15.69
CA ALA A 14 14.49 4.17 -16.02
C ALA A 14 13.02 4.59 -16.12
N TYR A 15 12.14 3.71 -16.60
CA TYR A 15 10.72 4.03 -16.82
C TYR A 15 9.90 4.13 -15.53
N VAL A 16 10.35 3.52 -14.43
CA VAL A 16 9.59 3.43 -13.18
C VAL A 16 10.24 4.15 -12.01
N ASN A 17 11.39 4.78 -12.24
CA ASN A 17 12.13 5.52 -11.23
C ASN A 17 12.49 6.92 -11.73
N ARG A 18 12.58 7.88 -10.78
CA ARG A 18 13.14 9.21 -11.06
C ARG A 18 14.66 9.16 -11.06
N ALA A 19 15.27 9.92 -11.96
CA ALA A 19 16.71 10.11 -11.98
C ALA A 19 17.17 10.94 -10.78
N TYR A 20 18.39 10.65 -10.29
CA TYR A 20 19.08 11.50 -9.35
C TYR A 20 20.22 12.25 -10.05
N PHE A 21 20.18 13.57 -10.00
CA PHE A 21 21.18 14.44 -10.61
C PHE A 21 22.28 14.76 -9.57
N THR A 22 23.41 14.09 -9.67
CA THR A 22 24.56 14.25 -8.75
C THR A 22 25.08 15.67 -8.70
N ASP A 23 25.18 16.34 -9.85
CA ASP A 23 25.70 17.70 -9.96
C ASP A 23 24.81 18.74 -9.27
N HIS A 24 23.55 18.42 -9.07
CA HIS A 24 22.56 19.29 -8.42
C HIS A 24 22.09 18.75 -7.07
N ALA A 25 22.58 17.60 -6.64
CA ALA A 25 22.19 16.89 -5.41
C ALA A 25 20.65 16.80 -5.24
N ARG A 26 19.93 16.52 -6.33
CA ARG A 26 18.47 16.44 -6.32
C ARG A 26 17.92 15.34 -7.20
N TYR A 27 16.69 14.97 -6.93
CA TYR A 27 15.92 14.10 -7.81
C TYR A 27 15.30 14.87 -8.98
N GLU A 28 15.04 14.15 -10.05
CA GLU A 28 14.19 14.57 -11.17
C GLU A 28 12.82 15.00 -10.64
N THR A 29 12.35 16.17 -11.03
CA THR A 29 10.98 16.63 -10.71
C THR A 29 9.94 15.79 -11.46
N ALA A 30 8.69 15.85 -11.05
CA ALA A 30 7.60 15.16 -11.74
C ALA A 30 7.45 15.61 -13.21
N ALA A 31 7.73 16.88 -13.48
CA ALA A 31 7.67 17.44 -14.84
C ALA A 31 8.83 16.93 -15.71
N GLU A 32 10.06 16.97 -15.19
CA GLU A 32 11.26 16.45 -15.88
C GLU A 32 11.13 14.94 -16.15
N TYR A 33 10.67 14.16 -15.16
CA TYR A 33 10.41 12.73 -15.34
C TYR A 33 9.41 12.47 -16.45
N ARG A 34 8.25 13.15 -16.45
CA ARG A 34 7.23 13.01 -17.50
C ARG A 34 7.77 13.38 -18.87
N GLU A 35 8.53 14.46 -18.96
CA GLU A 35 9.12 14.90 -20.22
C GLU A 35 10.16 13.92 -20.74
N ARG A 36 11.00 13.35 -19.88
CA ARG A 36 11.96 12.30 -20.25
C ARG A 36 11.25 11.07 -20.83
N ILE A 37 10.20 10.58 -20.15
CA ILE A 37 9.40 9.45 -20.64
C ILE A 37 8.75 9.78 -21.98
N ARG A 38 8.16 10.97 -22.10
CA ARG A 38 7.51 11.41 -23.34
C ARG A 38 8.48 11.46 -24.51
N LEU A 39 9.65 12.04 -24.33
CA LEU A 39 10.67 12.15 -25.37
C LEU A 39 11.17 10.78 -25.84
N ASP A 40 11.43 9.87 -24.92
CA ASP A 40 11.85 8.51 -25.24
C ASP A 40 10.76 7.75 -26.00
N ALA A 41 9.51 7.84 -25.54
CA ALA A 41 8.36 7.23 -26.19
C ALA A 41 8.13 7.78 -27.61
N VAL A 42 8.23 9.09 -27.81
CA VAL A 42 8.13 9.71 -29.15
C VAL A 42 9.23 9.19 -30.07
N LYS A 43 10.49 9.21 -29.62
CA LYS A 43 11.64 8.75 -30.40
C LYS A 43 11.48 7.30 -30.82
N MET A 44 11.06 6.42 -29.91
CA MET A 44 10.79 5.01 -30.20
C MET A 44 9.67 4.86 -31.22
N THR A 45 8.55 5.57 -31.04
CA THR A 45 7.39 5.48 -31.92
C THR A 45 7.72 5.95 -33.33
N GLU A 46 8.42 7.09 -33.47
CA GLU A 46 8.87 7.61 -34.76
C GLU A 46 9.85 6.65 -35.46
N TYR A 47 10.77 6.05 -34.71
CA TYR A 47 11.68 5.04 -35.25
C TYR A 47 10.91 3.85 -35.85
N LEU A 48 9.90 3.33 -35.11
CA LEU A 48 9.09 2.21 -35.61
C LEU A 48 8.27 2.60 -36.84
N ARG A 49 7.68 3.79 -36.86
CA ARG A 49 6.93 4.30 -38.01
C ARG A 49 7.79 4.47 -39.25
N THR A 50 9.02 5.00 -39.09
CA THR A 50 9.90 5.36 -40.22
C THR A 50 10.77 4.22 -40.68
N LYS A 51 11.18 3.31 -39.80
CA LYS A 51 12.11 2.21 -40.11
C LYS A 51 11.44 0.86 -40.29
N ALA A 52 10.33 0.61 -39.61
CA ALA A 52 9.57 -0.62 -39.70
C ALA A 52 8.23 -0.47 -40.43
N GLU A 53 7.86 0.77 -40.80
CA GLU A 53 6.60 1.11 -41.49
C GLU A 53 5.34 0.64 -40.72
N VAL A 54 5.43 0.56 -39.38
CA VAL A 54 4.34 0.12 -38.51
C VAL A 54 3.84 1.28 -37.64
N ASN A 55 2.53 1.30 -37.38
CA ASN A 55 1.94 2.15 -36.35
C ASN A 55 1.79 1.30 -35.09
N PRO A 56 2.69 1.43 -34.10
CA PRO A 56 2.61 0.60 -32.91
C PRO A 56 1.44 1.03 -32.04
N HIS A 57 0.66 0.06 -31.55
CA HIS A 57 -0.43 0.27 -30.61
C HIS A 57 -0.35 -0.68 -29.40
N VAL A 58 0.61 -1.62 -29.42
CA VAL A 58 0.90 -2.53 -28.31
C VAL A 58 2.22 -2.13 -27.68
N PHE A 59 2.25 -2.02 -26.35
CA PHE A 59 3.45 -1.79 -25.56
C PHE A 59 3.71 -2.95 -24.62
N VAL A 60 4.92 -3.47 -24.62
CA VAL A 60 5.35 -4.57 -23.75
C VAL A 60 6.40 -4.03 -22.79
N TRP A 61 6.08 -4.00 -21.50
CA TRP A 61 6.98 -3.45 -20.47
C TRP A 61 8.25 -4.28 -20.35
N PRO A 62 9.45 -3.67 -20.50
CA PRO A 62 10.69 -4.32 -20.15
C PRO A 62 10.68 -4.72 -18.69
N TYR A 63 11.03 -5.97 -18.38
CA TYR A 63 10.99 -6.56 -17.03
C TYR A 63 9.60 -6.55 -16.37
N GLY A 64 8.54 -6.25 -17.09
CA GLY A 64 7.20 -6.11 -16.55
C GLY A 64 6.96 -4.84 -15.75
N GLU A 65 7.91 -3.92 -15.70
CA GLU A 65 7.88 -2.71 -14.89
C GLU A 65 6.95 -1.65 -15.50
N ALA A 66 5.66 -1.76 -15.19
CA ALA A 66 4.64 -0.81 -15.65
C ALA A 66 4.63 0.49 -14.82
N ASN A 67 4.20 1.59 -15.46
CA ASN A 67 4.08 2.89 -14.82
C ASN A 67 2.89 3.67 -15.40
N GLY A 68 2.02 4.19 -14.52
CA GLY A 68 0.80 4.91 -14.93
C GLY A 68 1.08 6.21 -15.69
N ILE A 69 2.13 6.93 -15.34
CA ILE A 69 2.53 8.16 -16.05
C ILE A 69 2.98 7.82 -17.48
N ALA A 70 3.80 6.77 -17.62
CA ALA A 70 4.25 6.32 -18.93
C ALA A 70 3.10 5.76 -19.79
N ILE A 71 2.15 5.02 -19.18
CA ILE A 71 0.92 4.61 -19.87
C ILE A 71 0.18 5.83 -20.42
N ALA A 72 0.01 6.88 -19.61
CA ALA A 72 -0.70 8.08 -20.03
C ALA A 72 0.00 8.81 -21.19
N GLU A 73 1.34 8.86 -21.21
CA GLU A 73 2.08 9.46 -22.32
C GLU A 73 2.05 8.58 -23.59
N LEU A 74 2.17 7.27 -23.46
CA LEU A 74 2.09 6.32 -24.56
C LEU A 74 0.69 6.31 -25.22
N LYS A 75 -0.39 6.41 -24.43
CA LYS A 75 -1.76 6.55 -24.96
C LYS A 75 -1.92 7.74 -25.90
N LYS A 76 -1.27 8.88 -25.61
CA LYS A 76 -1.28 10.06 -26.49
C LYS A 76 -0.61 9.79 -27.86
N LEU A 77 0.26 8.79 -27.94
CA LEU A 77 0.95 8.38 -29.15
C LEU A 77 0.23 7.26 -29.92
N GLY A 78 -0.92 6.79 -29.41
CA GLY A 78 -1.75 5.77 -30.05
C GLY A 78 -1.58 4.36 -29.53
N TYR A 79 -0.86 4.17 -28.40
CA TYR A 79 -0.81 2.86 -27.73
C TYR A 79 -2.08 2.63 -26.91
N ASP A 80 -2.66 1.45 -26.98
CA ASP A 80 -3.93 1.10 -26.32
C ASP A 80 -3.87 -0.24 -25.56
N MET A 81 -2.79 -1.03 -25.73
CA MET A 81 -2.59 -2.31 -25.05
C MET A 81 -1.21 -2.37 -24.38
N PHE A 82 -1.19 -2.71 -23.09
CA PHE A 82 0.03 -2.72 -22.27
C PHE A 82 0.21 -4.06 -21.57
N PHE A 83 1.29 -4.77 -21.91
CA PHE A 83 1.59 -6.09 -21.36
C PHE A 83 2.60 -6.01 -20.21
N THR A 84 2.23 -6.60 -19.07
CA THR A 84 3.07 -6.75 -17.87
C THR A 84 3.64 -8.17 -17.75
N LEU A 85 4.33 -8.48 -16.65
CA LEU A 85 4.72 -9.85 -16.27
C LEU A 85 3.85 -10.41 -15.14
N GLU A 86 2.76 -9.71 -14.80
CA GLU A 86 1.78 -10.25 -13.86
C GLU A 86 1.24 -11.59 -14.36
N SER A 87 0.99 -12.51 -13.43
CA SER A 87 0.31 -13.76 -13.71
C SER A 87 -1.20 -13.58 -13.62
N GLY A 88 -1.94 -14.27 -14.46
CA GLY A 88 -3.41 -14.21 -14.42
C GLY A 88 -4.05 -14.28 -15.80
N LEU A 89 -5.38 -14.22 -15.82
CA LEU A 89 -6.16 -14.10 -17.04
C LEU A 89 -6.31 -12.64 -17.44
N ALA A 90 -6.20 -12.37 -18.73
CA ALA A 90 -6.48 -11.05 -19.28
C ALA A 90 -7.97 -10.70 -19.13
N ASN A 91 -8.25 -9.44 -18.81
CA ASN A 91 -9.60 -8.90 -18.84
C ASN A 91 -9.71 -7.88 -19.98
N ALA A 92 -10.64 -8.07 -20.88
CA ALA A 92 -10.86 -7.18 -22.02
C ALA A 92 -11.15 -5.71 -21.65
N SER A 93 -11.60 -5.46 -20.42
CA SER A 93 -11.80 -4.10 -19.89
C SER A 93 -10.57 -3.48 -19.24
N GLN A 94 -9.45 -4.22 -19.12
CA GLN A 94 -8.23 -3.81 -18.41
C GLN A 94 -6.99 -3.91 -19.33
N LEU A 95 -7.02 -3.19 -20.45
CA LEU A 95 -5.94 -3.24 -21.44
C LEU A 95 -4.67 -2.51 -20.98
N ASP A 96 -4.70 -1.78 -19.90
CA ASP A 96 -3.54 -1.09 -19.31
C ASP A 96 -2.61 -2.02 -18.51
N SER A 97 -3.03 -3.27 -18.24
CA SER A 97 -2.25 -4.24 -17.48
C SER A 97 -2.62 -5.66 -17.90
N ILE A 98 -2.19 -6.04 -19.09
CA ILE A 98 -2.48 -7.37 -19.65
C ILE A 98 -1.43 -8.36 -19.13
N PRO A 99 -1.82 -9.42 -18.41
CA PRO A 99 -0.91 -10.44 -17.92
C PRO A 99 -0.21 -11.19 -19.03
N ARG A 100 1.00 -11.68 -18.76
CA ARG A 100 1.75 -12.56 -19.66
C ARG A 100 2.24 -13.81 -18.94
N VAL A 101 2.26 -14.92 -19.65
CA VAL A 101 2.95 -16.13 -19.20
C VAL A 101 4.37 -16.12 -19.78
N LEU A 102 5.36 -16.17 -18.89
CA LEU A 102 6.76 -16.30 -19.29
C LEU A 102 7.07 -17.76 -19.61
N ILE A 103 7.35 -18.05 -20.88
CA ILE A 103 7.81 -19.37 -21.29
C ILE A 103 9.34 -19.41 -21.17
N ALA A 104 9.82 -20.16 -20.18
CA ALA A 104 11.24 -20.29 -19.86
C ALA A 104 11.69 -21.76 -19.88
N ASN A 105 13.01 -21.98 -19.96
CA ASN A 105 13.63 -23.30 -19.87
C ASN A 105 13.18 -24.33 -20.94
N ASN A 106 12.66 -23.85 -22.07
CA ASN A 106 12.22 -24.71 -23.18
C ASN A 106 11.32 -25.87 -22.72
N PRO A 107 10.12 -25.58 -22.16
CA PRO A 107 9.25 -26.60 -21.58
C PRO A 107 8.77 -27.59 -22.64
N SER A 108 8.50 -28.83 -22.22
CA SER A 108 7.77 -29.79 -23.03
C SER A 108 6.33 -29.30 -23.32
N LEU A 109 5.65 -29.86 -24.32
CA LEU A 109 4.27 -29.51 -24.62
C LEU A 109 3.33 -29.71 -23.42
N LYS A 110 3.57 -30.74 -22.61
CA LYS A 110 2.80 -31.02 -21.40
C LYS A 110 3.01 -29.93 -20.34
N GLU A 111 4.25 -29.53 -20.10
CA GLU A 111 4.57 -28.47 -19.14
C GLU A 111 4.01 -27.12 -19.60
N PHE A 112 4.11 -26.81 -20.90
CA PHE A 112 3.52 -25.61 -21.49
C PHE A 112 1.99 -25.59 -21.30
N ALA A 113 1.31 -26.69 -21.64
CA ALA A 113 -0.13 -26.80 -21.45
C ALA A 113 -0.51 -26.64 -19.96
N GLN A 114 0.26 -27.26 -19.07
CA GLN A 114 0.04 -27.14 -17.62
C GLN A 114 0.20 -25.69 -17.15
N GLN A 115 1.20 -24.95 -17.60
CA GLN A 115 1.38 -23.54 -17.26
C GLN A 115 0.17 -22.69 -17.65
N ILE A 116 -0.48 -22.96 -18.79
CA ILE A 116 -1.70 -22.25 -19.23
C ILE A 116 -2.88 -22.60 -18.32
N ILE A 117 -3.01 -23.85 -17.92
CA ILE A 117 -4.11 -24.32 -17.06
C ILE A 117 -3.95 -23.74 -15.64
N THR A 118 -2.75 -23.76 -15.07
CA THR A 118 -2.47 -23.32 -13.68
C THR A 118 -2.49 -21.80 -13.52
N VAL A 119 -2.49 -21.02 -14.62
CA VAL A 119 -2.68 -19.55 -14.55
C VAL A 119 -3.95 -19.16 -13.77
N GLN A 120 -4.96 -20.05 -13.74
CA GLN A 120 -6.21 -19.81 -13.00
C GLN A 120 -6.11 -20.13 -11.51
N GLU A 121 -5.11 -20.89 -11.09
CA GLU A 121 -4.92 -21.25 -9.69
C GLU A 121 -4.29 -20.09 -8.91
N LYS A 122 -4.91 -19.69 -7.80
CA LYS A 122 -4.31 -18.72 -6.90
C LYS A 122 -3.19 -19.43 -6.11
N PRO A 123 -1.94 -18.99 -6.24
CA PRO A 123 -0.85 -19.63 -5.48
C PRO A 123 -1.03 -19.33 -3.99
N LEU A 124 -0.61 -20.28 -3.15
CA LEU A 124 -0.55 -20.09 -1.70
C LEU A 124 0.37 -18.90 -1.40
N GLN A 125 -0.15 -17.92 -0.67
CA GLN A 125 0.61 -16.76 -0.26
C GLN A 125 1.29 -17.02 1.09
N ARG A 126 2.62 -16.80 1.12
CA ARG A 126 3.40 -16.70 2.36
C ARG A 126 3.91 -15.27 2.48
N VAL A 127 3.41 -14.55 3.46
CA VAL A 127 3.68 -13.12 3.63
C VAL A 127 4.60 -12.91 4.82
N MET A 128 5.56 -11.99 4.68
CA MET A 128 6.45 -11.56 5.74
C MET A 128 6.43 -10.04 5.86
N HIS A 129 6.28 -9.51 7.08
CA HIS A 129 6.57 -8.12 7.38
C HIS A 129 8.07 -7.94 7.58
N ILE A 130 8.62 -6.88 7.04
CA ILE A 130 10.04 -6.53 7.18
C ILE A 130 10.15 -5.06 7.58
N ASP A 131 10.69 -4.85 8.77
CA ASP A 131 11.01 -3.52 9.28
C ASP A 131 12.39 -3.12 8.77
N LEU A 132 12.46 -2.00 8.05
CA LEU A 132 13.73 -1.46 7.56
C LEU A 132 14.60 -0.91 8.69
N ASP A 133 14.03 -0.60 9.84
CA ASP A 133 14.77 -0.22 11.06
C ASP A 133 15.78 -1.31 11.50
N TYR A 134 15.48 -2.60 11.25
CA TYR A 134 16.38 -3.71 11.54
C TYR A 134 17.35 -4.06 10.40
N ILE A 135 17.17 -3.48 9.23
CA ILE A 135 18.02 -3.73 8.06
C ILE A 135 19.03 -2.61 7.87
N TYR A 136 18.60 -1.38 8.18
CA TYR A 136 19.42 -0.19 8.02
C TYR A 136 20.66 -0.23 8.92
N ASP A 137 21.77 0.20 8.35
CA ASP A 137 23.03 0.48 9.06
C ASP A 137 23.71 1.67 8.36
N GLU A 138 24.28 2.58 9.12
CA GLU A 138 25.04 3.71 8.57
C GLU A 138 26.26 3.22 7.78
N ASN A 139 26.85 2.10 8.21
CA ASN A 139 27.91 1.43 7.46
C ASN A 139 27.30 0.67 6.29
N ARG A 140 27.54 1.16 5.08
CA ARG A 140 27.01 0.58 3.83
C ARG A 140 27.34 -0.91 3.67
N GLN A 141 28.55 -1.34 4.04
CA GLN A 141 28.94 -2.75 3.93
C GLN A 141 28.15 -3.64 4.91
N GLN A 142 27.87 -3.10 6.11
CA GLN A 142 27.03 -3.82 7.07
C GLN A 142 25.59 -3.89 6.57
N MET A 143 25.04 -2.81 6.06
CA MET A 143 23.71 -2.80 5.46
C MET A 143 23.60 -3.80 4.29
N ASP A 144 24.62 -3.90 3.44
CA ASP A 144 24.65 -4.89 2.35
C ASP A 144 24.62 -6.32 2.88
N ARG A 145 25.38 -6.62 3.94
CA ARG A 145 25.33 -7.93 4.61
C ARG A 145 23.95 -8.20 5.20
N ASN A 146 23.30 -7.21 5.83
CA ASN A 146 21.96 -7.35 6.39
C ASN A 146 20.94 -7.69 5.28
N ILE A 147 21.02 -7.01 4.13
CA ILE A 147 20.17 -7.30 2.95
C ILE A 147 20.43 -8.72 2.43
N ASP A 148 21.69 -9.17 2.35
CA ASP A 148 22.02 -10.53 1.88
C ASP A 148 21.44 -11.60 2.82
N VAL A 149 21.55 -11.41 4.14
CA VAL A 149 20.94 -12.29 5.14
C VAL A 149 19.42 -12.30 5.04
N LEU A 150 18.79 -11.12 4.85
CA LEU A 150 17.36 -11.01 4.65
C LEU A 150 16.90 -11.79 3.42
N ILE A 151 17.56 -11.61 2.28
CA ILE A 151 17.23 -12.31 1.03
C ILE A 151 17.33 -13.83 1.22
N GLN A 152 18.38 -14.31 1.91
CA GLN A 152 18.53 -15.73 2.18
C GLN A 152 17.38 -16.27 3.05
N ARG A 153 16.99 -15.55 4.12
CA ARG A 153 15.85 -15.93 4.98
C ARG A 153 14.53 -15.97 4.19
N VAL A 154 14.29 -14.98 3.34
CA VAL A 154 13.10 -14.92 2.48
C VAL A 154 13.01 -16.15 1.57
N LYS A 155 14.15 -16.59 0.99
CA LYS A 155 14.23 -17.81 0.18
C LYS A 155 14.00 -19.07 0.99
N ASP A 156 14.70 -19.21 2.11
CA ASP A 156 14.64 -20.40 2.97
C ASP A 156 13.22 -20.63 3.51
N MET A 157 12.51 -19.56 3.83
CA MET A 157 11.11 -19.58 4.29
C MET A 157 10.10 -19.65 3.15
N GLN A 158 10.54 -19.66 1.89
CA GLN A 158 9.67 -19.66 0.70
C GLN A 158 8.60 -18.56 0.72
N ILE A 159 8.99 -17.36 1.11
CA ILE A 159 8.11 -16.20 1.12
C ILE A 159 7.75 -15.83 -0.34
N SER A 160 6.48 -15.51 -0.56
CA SER A 160 5.96 -15.06 -1.87
C SER A 160 5.72 -13.56 -1.91
N THR A 161 5.43 -12.94 -0.76
CA THR A 161 5.09 -11.52 -0.66
C THR A 161 5.73 -10.92 0.59
N VAL A 162 6.34 -9.76 0.43
CA VAL A 162 6.94 -8.98 1.52
C VAL A 162 6.16 -7.70 1.71
N TYR A 163 5.72 -7.45 2.95
CA TYR A 163 5.26 -6.15 3.40
C TYR A 163 6.45 -5.38 3.95
N LEU A 164 6.99 -4.48 3.12
CA LEU A 164 8.22 -3.74 3.40
C LEU A 164 7.89 -2.38 4.01
N GLN A 165 8.37 -2.12 5.22
CA GLN A 165 8.19 -0.86 5.92
C GLN A 165 8.78 0.30 5.11
N ALA A 166 7.96 1.31 4.80
CA ALA A 166 8.41 2.51 4.09
C ALA A 166 8.69 3.71 5.03
N PHE A 167 8.34 3.59 6.30
CA PHE A 167 8.53 4.59 7.36
C PHE A 167 9.58 4.11 8.36
N ALA A 168 10.13 5.02 9.17
CA ALA A 168 11.00 4.68 10.29
C ALA A 168 10.26 4.92 11.61
N ASP A 169 10.33 3.93 12.50
CA ASP A 169 9.73 3.99 13.85
C ASP A 169 10.64 3.21 14.84
N PRO A 170 11.89 3.69 15.04
CA PRO A 170 12.88 2.95 15.83
C PRO A 170 12.55 2.93 17.33
N ASP A 171 11.76 3.86 17.83
CA ASP A 171 11.29 3.92 19.22
C ASP A 171 9.98 3.17 19.44
N GLY A 172 9.29 2.74 18.37
CA GLY A 172 8.09 1.93 18.42
C GLY A 172 6.87 2.66 19.04
N ASP A 173 6.89 4.02 19.07
CA ASP A 173 5.79 4.81 19.63
C ASP A 173 4.60 4.95 18.68
N GLY A 174 4.76 4.45 17.45
CA GLY A 174 3.75 4.46 16.38
C GLY A 174 3.48 5.85 15.79
N LEU A 175 4.25 6.88 16.13
CA LEU A 175 4.20 8.22 15.52
C LEU A 175 5.36 8.40 14.55
N VAL A 176 5.08 8.33 13.27
CA VAL A 176 6.11 8.38 12.23
C VAL A 176 6.65 9.78 12.03
N LYS A 177 7.94 9.93 12.26
CA LYS A 177 8.71 11.18 12.18
C LYS A 177 9.66 11.23 10.99
N GLU A 178 10.05 10.07 10.45
CA GLU A 178 11.01 9.89 9.36
C GLU A 178 10.58 8.78 8.42
N VAL A 179 11.07 8.80 7.19
CA VAL A 179 10.75 7.77 6.18
C VAL A 179 11.99 7.26 5.45
N TRP A 180 11.86 6.13 4.73
CA TRP A 180 12.92 5.46 3.98
C TRP A 180 12.92 5.80 2.47
N PHE A 181 12.26 6.87 2.07
CA PHE A 181 12.15 7.29 0.68
C PHE A 181 12.15 8.80 0.54
N PRO A 182 12.56 9.35 -0.63
CA PRO A 182 12.52 10.77 -0.90
C PRO A 182 11.10 11.31 -0.85
N ASN A 183 10.88 12.38 -0.08
CA ASN A 183 9.58 13.01 0.08
C ASN A 183 9.71 14.52 0.37
N ARG A 184 8.57 15.23 0.37
CA ARG A 184 8.50 16.68 0.52
C ARG A 184 8.15 17.15 1.94
N LEU A 185 7.74 16.25 2.84
CA LEU A 185 7.08 16.65 4.08
C LEU A 185 7.83 16.25 5.35
N LEU A 186 8.49 15.10 5.33
CA LEU A 186 9.19 14.54 6.50
C LEU A 186 10.69 14.40 6.25
N PRO A 187 11.49 14.39 7.29
CA PRO A 187 12.89 13.97 7.20
C PRO A 187 12.98 12.59 6.54
N MET A 188 13.92 12.43 5.61
CA MET A 188 14.30 11.14 5.07
C MET A 188 15.47 10.60 5.89
N LYS A 189 15.26 9.50 6.63
CA LYS A 189 16.35 8.88 7.41
C LYS A 189 17.44 8.32 6.51
N ALA A 190 17.03 7.60 5.47
CA ALA A 190 17.89 7.16 4.37
C ALA A 190 17.04 6.77 3.16
N ASP A 191 17.61 6.91 1.95
CA ASP A 191 16.95 6.48 0.71
C ASP A 191 17.26 5.00 0.42
N ILE A 192 16.62 4.10 1.14
CA ILE A 192 16.90 2.66 1.05
C ILE A 192 15.69 1.81 0.62
N PHE A 193 14.47 2.31 0.70
CA PHE A 193 13.28 1.53 0.36
C PHE A 193 13.36 0.95 -1.06
N SER A 194 13.60 1.79 -2.06
CA SER A 194 13.71 1.36 -3.46
C SER A 194 14.82 0.32 -3.68
N ARG A 195 15.95 0.49 -2.99
CA ARG A 195 17.08 -0.45 -3.09
C ARG A 195 16.73 -1.81 -2.52
N VAL A 196 16.17 -1.86 -1.33
CA VAL A 196 15.81 -3.12 -0.67
C VAL A 196 14.69 -3.82 -1.43
N ALA A 197 13.66 -3.07 -1.86
CA ALA A 197 12.57 -3.58 -2.69
C ALA A 197 13.09 -4.23 -3.97
N TRP A 198 13.97 -3.55 -4.70
CA TRP A 198 14.58 -4.07 -5.92
C TRP A 198 15.42 -5.32 -5.68
N GLN A 199 16.25 -5.35 -4.64
CA GLN A 199 17.07 -6.51 -4.28
C GLN A 199 16.21 -7.74 -3.93
N LEU A 200 15.15 -7.55 -3.15
CA LEU A 200 14.20 -8.61 -2.82
C LEU A 200 13.49 -9.16 -4.06
N ARG A 201 12.95 -8.30 -4.92
CA ARG A 201 12.28 -8.71 -6.16
C ARG A 201 13.20 -9.49 -7.10
N THR A 202 14.37 -8.93 -7.40
CA THR A 202 15.27 -9.50 -8.41
C THR A 202 16.02 -10.74 -7.95
N ARG A 203 16.28 -10.88 -6.65
CA ARG A 203 17.08 -11.98 -6.09
C ARG A 203 16.26 -13.09 -5.44
N SER A 204 15.03 -12.80 -4.99
CA SER A 204 14.14 -13.82 -4.40
C SER A 204 12.80 -13.99 -5.11
N GLY A 205 12.48 -13.14 -6.09
CA GLY A 205 11.26 -13.29 -6.90
C GLY A 205 9.96 -13.00 -6.14
N VAL A 206 10.02 -12.22 -5.06
CA VAL A 206 8.86 -11.91 -4.21
C VAL A 206 8.14 -10.66 -4.68
N ASN A 207 6.84 -10.58 -4.43
CA ASN A 207 6.07 -9.35 -4.56
C ASN A 207 6.37 -8.42 -3.38
N ILE A 208 6.48 -7.12 -3.64
CA ILE A 208 6.72 -6.10 -2.62
C ILE A 208 5.49 -5.24 -2.46
N TYR A 209 4.96 -5.19 -1.23
CA TYR A 209 3.95 -4.22 -0.84
C TYR A 209 4.57 -3.19 0.07
N ALA A 210 4.42 -1.92 -0.28
CA ALA A 210 4.84 -0.83 0.59
C ALA A 210 3.93 -0.76 1.81
N TRP A 211 4.48 -1.01 2.98
CA TRP A 211 3.75 -0.89 4.25
C TRP A 211 3.80 0.55 4.72
N MET A 212 2.64 1.20 4.76
CA MET A 212 2.49 2.64 4.98
C MET A 212 1.45 2.95 6.06
N PRO A 213 1.75 3.85 7.00
CA PRO A 213 0.75 4.43 7.89
C PRO A 213 -0.28 5.25 7.13
N VAL A 214 -1.48 5.36 7.70
CA VAL A 214 -2.59 6.16 7.16
C VAL A 214 -2.75 7.46 7.94
N LEU A 215 -2.76 7.40 9.27
CA LEU A 215 -3.07 8.55 10.14
C LEU A 215 -1.94 8.94 11.10
N SER A 216 -1.02 8.03 11.42
CA SER A 216 -0.04 8.21 12.50
C SER A 216 1.25 8.90 12.03
N TRP A 217 1.11 10.12 11.56
CA TRP A 217 2.21 10.95 11.03
C TRP A 217 2.49 12.17 11.89
N ASP A 218 3.76 12.51 12.07
CA ASP A 218 4.20 13.76 12.71
C ASP A 218 4.43 14.85 11.65
N LEU A 219 3.33 15.28 11.05
CA LEU A 219 3.30 16.36 10.06
C LEU A 219 3.12 17.73 10.73
N ASP A 220 2.68 18.73 9.95
CA ASP A 220 2.42 20.09 10.43
C ASP A 220 1.59 20.08 11.74
N PRO A 221 2.10 20.69 12.84
CA PRO A 221 1.44 20.68 14.13
C PRO A 221 0.08 21.39 14.15
N THR A 222 -0.25 22.17 13.11
CA THR A 222 -1.56 22.83 12.95
C THR A 222 -2.63 21.90 12.40
N LEU A 223 -2.28 20.70 11.95
CA LEU A 223 -3.23 19.71 11.47
C LEU A 223 -4.06 19.15 12.61
N THR A 224 -5.32 18.88 12.30
CA THR A 224 -6.25 18.32 13.28
C THR A 224 -5.86 16.88 13.61
N ARG A 225 -5.68 16.61 14.92
CA ARG A 225 -5.50 15.24 15.43
C ARG A 225 -6.81 14.66 15.92
N VAL A 226 -6.94 13.34 15.83
CA VAL A 226 -8.03 12.56 16.43
C VAL A 226 -8.11 12.88 17.91
N LYS A 227 -9.32 13.15 18.40
CA LYS A 227 -9.60 13.40 19.81
C LYS A 227 -10.54 12.35 20.38
N TYR A 228 -10.24 11.95 21.60
CA TYR A 228 -10.96 11.01 22.41
C TYR A 228 -11.82 11.78 23.44
N LEU A 229 -13.11 11.42 23.55
CA LEU A 229 -14.04 12.00 24.51
C LEU A 229 -14.67 10.87 25.34
N PRO A 230 -14.10 10.52 26.50
CA PRO A 230 -14.68 9.50 27.39
C PRO A 230 -16.01 9.90 27.94
N THR A 231 -16.76 8.91 28.43
CA THR A 231 -18.08 9.13 29.07
C THR A 231 -17.93 9.98 30.31
N GLY A 232 -18.77 11.02 30.42
CA GLY A 232 -18.78 11.94 31.55
C GLY A 232 -17.80 13.12 31.44
N GLU A 233 -16.86 13.06 30.51
CA GLU A 233 -15.92 14.16 30.26
C GLU A 233 -16.55 15.23 29.35
N LYS A 234 -16.16 16.48 29.57
CA LYS A 234 -16.62 17.63 28.78
C LYS A 234 -15.59 18.10 27.77
N LYS A 235 -14.35 17.68 27.93
CA LYS A 235 -13.22 18.12 27.08
C LYS A 235 -12.59 16.93 26.35
N ALA A 236 -12.61 17.00 25.04
CA ALA A 236 -11.93 16.03 24.20
C ALA A 236 -10.40 16.23 24.24
N GLN A 237 -9.65 15.14 24.31
CA GLN A 237 -8.19 15.11 24.39
C GLN A 237 -7.62 14.06 23.45
N ILE A 238 -6.30 14.07 23.21
CA ILE A 238 -5.61 13.00 22.52
C ILE A 238 -5.59 11.78 23.45
N HIS A 239 -5.91 10.60 22.91
CA HIS A 239 -5.88 9.36 23.70
C HIS A 239 -4.45 9.08 24.20
N PRO A 240 -4.24 8.81 25.50
CA PRO A 240 -2.88 8.67 26.04
C PRO A 240 -2.16 7.39 25.61
N GLU A 241 -2.90 6.33 25.29
CA GLU A 241 -2.37 4.97 25.03
C GLU A 241 -2.57 4.51 23.58
N GLN A 242 -3.17 5.33 22.73
CA GLN A 242 -3.38 5.00 21.31
C GLN A 242 -2.43 5.80 20.42
N TYR A 243 -2.26 5.35 19.19
CA TYR A 243 -1.55 6.10 18.17
C TYR A 243 -1.97 7.57 18.14
N ARG A 244 -1.02 8.47 18.00
CA ARG A 244 -1.29 9.92 17.82
C ARG A 244 -1.71 10.22 16.40
N ARG A 245 -2.92 9.82 16.06
CA ARG A 245 -3.48 9.90 14.70
C ARG A 245 -3.92 11.30 14.31
N LEU A 246 -3.70 11.63 13.05
CA LEU A 246 -4.31 12.78 12.39
C LEU A 246 -5.77 12.46 12.05
N SER A 247 -6.65 13.49 12.09
CA SER A 247 -8.07 13.30 11.80
C SER A 247 -8.32 13.07 10.30
N PRO A 248 -8.98 11.97 9.90
CA PRO A 248 -9.33 11.73 8.50
C PRO A 248 -10.41 12.69 7.97
N PHE A 249 -11.00 13.51 8.85
CA PHE A 249 -12.03 14.50 8.53
C PHE A 249 -11.47 15.91 8.27
N ASP A 250 -10.16 16.12 8.38
CA ASP A 250 -9.49 17.37 7.99
C ASP A 250 -8.92 17.20 6.56
N ASP A 251 -9.43 17.97 5.59
CA ASP A 251 -8.99 17.90 4.20
C ASP A 251 -7.50 18.20 4.02
N ARG A 252 -6.90 19.03 4.90
CA ARG A 252 -5.46 19.30 4.89
C ARG A 252 -4.66 18.07 5.28
N VAL A 253 -5.16 17.25 6.21
CA VAL A 253 -4.59 15.95 6.58
C VAL A 253 -4.61 15.02 5.36
N ARG A 254 -5.78 14.89 4.72
CA ARG A 254 -5.93 14.04 3.52
C ARG A 254 -4.96 14.46 2.41
N ALA A 255 -4.84 15.76 2.19
CA ALA A 255 -3.93 16.31 1.18
C ALA A 255 -2.46 16.00 1.50
N GLN A 256 -1.99 16.24 2.73
CA GLN A 256 -0.59 16.02 3.10
C GLN A 256 -0.22 14.53 3.15
N VAL A 257 -1.09 13.69 3.72
CA VAL A 257 -0.87 12.23 3.67
C VAL A 257 -0.85 11.74 2.21
N GLY A 258 -1.77 12.23 1.38
CA GLY A 258 -1.79 11.94 -0.05
C GLY A 258 -0.46 12.30 -0.74
N MET A 259 0.18 13.42 -0.37
CA MET A 259 1.49 13.81 -0.91
C MET A 259 2.61 12.81 -0.53
N LEU A 260 2.59 12.22 0.68
CA LEU A 260 3.55 11.18 1.05
C LEU A 260 3.40 9.92 0.19
N TYR A 261 2.15 9.51 -0.07
CA TYR A 261 1.86 8.37 -0.96
C TYR A 261 2.26 8.65 -2.41
N ASP A 262 2.05 9.88 -2.91
CA ASP A 262 2.52 10.31 -4.23
C ASP A 262 4.04 10.27 -4.33
N ASP A 263 4.74 10.73 -3.28
CA ASP A 263 6.20 10.77 -3.25
C ASP A 263 6.78 9.35 -3.23
N LEU A 264 6.27 8.46 -2.40
CA LEU A 264 6.66 7.06 -2.43
C LEU A 264 6.42 6.43 -3.81
N ALA A 265 5.23 6.59 -4.36
CA ALA A 265 4.89 6.07 -5.68
C ALA A 265 5.78 6.65 -6.80
N GLY A 266 6.19 7.91 -6.68
CA GLY A 266 7.06 8.57 -7.65
C GLY A 266 8.53 8.14 -7.57
N HIS A 267 8.98 7.60 -6.45
CA HIS A 267 10.39 7.26 -6.21
C HIS A 267 10.67 5.77 -6.09
N ALA A 268 9.66 4.94 -5.86
CA ALA A 268 9.85 3.51 -5.62
C ALA A 268 8.98 2.63 -6.53
N ALA A 269 9.51 1.46 -6.89
CA ALA A 269 8.77 0.41 -7.57
C ALA A 269 8.32 -0.66 -6.57
N PHE A 270 7.01 -0.93 -6.53
CA PHE A 270 6.41 -1.95 -5.69
C PHE A 270 5.12 -2.48 -6.35
N ASP A 271 4.68 -3.65 -5.92
CA ASP A 271 3.57 -4.38 -6.53
C ASP A 271 2.25 -4.10 -5.83
N GLY A 272 2.29 -3.62 -4.59
CA GLY A 272 1.10 -3.30 -3.81
C GLY A 272 1.36 -2.34 -2.65
N ILE A 273 0.28 -1.97 -1.96
CA ILE A 273 0.30 -1.19 -0.73
C ILE A 273 -0.34 -2.00 0.37
N LEU A 274 0.30 -2.06 1.54
CA LEU A 274 -0.34 -2.44 2.79
C LEU A 274 -0.66 -1.18 3.58
N PHE A 275 -1.94 -0.93 3.83
CA PHE A 275 -2.38 0.11 4.78
C PHE A 275 -2.24 -0.42 6.20
N HIS A 276 -1.47 0.33 7.01
CA HIS A 276 -1.21 0.01 8.41
C HIS A 276 -2.50 -0.01 9.24
N ASP A 277 -2.46 -0.62 10.42
CA ASP A 277 -3.59 -0.75 11.35
C ASP A 277 -3.92 0.52 12.13
N ASP A 278 -3.14 1.59 11.99
CA ASP A 278 -3.37 2.90 12.58
C ASP A 278 -4.63 3.61 12.08
N ALA A 279 -5.22 3.15 10.97
CA ALA A 279 -6.48 3.66 10.44
C ALA A 279 -7.67 3.07 11.19
N LEU A 280 -7.83 3.47 12.43
CA LEU A 280 -8.90 3.04 13.32
C LEU A 280 -9.49 4.24 14.11
N LEU A 281 -10.75 4.12 14.53
CA LEU A 281 -11.45 5.06 15.41
C LEU A 281 -12.35 4.28 16.37
N SER A 282 -12.21 4.55 17.67
CA SER A 282 -13.04 3.92 18.69
C SER A 282 -14.45 4.53 18.76
N ASP A 283 -15.30 3.98 19.62
CA ASP A 283 -16.63 4.49 19.93
C ASP A 283 -16.61 5.80 20.75
N TYR A 284 -15.42 6.29 21.12
CA TYR A 284 -15.16 7.57 21.77
C TYR A 284 -14.45 8.58 20.87
N GLU A 285 -14.19 8.23 19.63
CA GLU A 285 -13.44 9.00 18.63
C GLU A 285 -14.20 9.10 17.30
N ASP A 286 -13.99 10.11 16.48
CA ASP A 286 -13.16 11.30 16.66
C ASP A 286 -14.02 12.43 17.22
N ALA A 287 -13.55 13.10 18.24
CA ALA A 287 -14.21 14.28 18.86
C ALA A 287 -13.50 15.60 18.49
N SER A 288 -12.74 15.63 17.41
CA SER A 288 -12.15 16.86 16.88
C SER A 288 -13.20 17.77 16.23
N ALA A 289 -12.90 19.06 16.12
CA ALA A 289 -13.81 20.01 15.47
C ALA A 289 -14.10 19.63 13.99
N ALA A 290 -13.11 19.13 13.27
CA ALA A 290 -13.29 18.68 11.89
C ALA A 290 -14.23 17.47 11.81
N ALA A 291 -14.09 16.50 12.69
CA ALA A 291 -14.96 15.34 12.75
C ALA A 291 -16.40 15.70 13.13
N ILE A 292 -16.59 16.57 14.14
CA ILE A 292 -17.92 17.03 14.53
C ILE A 292 -18.62 17.74 13.37
N ALA A 293 -17.92 18.60 12.63
CA ALA A 293 -18.48 19.26 11.46
C ALA A 293 -18.90 18.24 10.37
N ALA A 294 -18.09 17.22 10.13
CA ALA A 294 -18.41 16.15 9.18
C ALA A 294 -19.63 15.32 9.63
N TYR A 295 -19.76 15.04 10.92
CA TYR A 295 -20.94 14.34 11.49
C TYR A 295 -22.21 15.16 11.31
N GLN A 296 -22.17 16.46 11.60
CA GLN A 296 -23.31 17.35 11.40
C GLN A 296 -23.72 17.45 9.93
N GLN A 297 -22.77 17.53 9.01
CA GLN A 297 -23.04 17.51 7.58
C GLN A 297 -23.69 16.20 7.12
N ALA A 298 -23.37 15.10 7.78
CA ALA A 298 -23.97 13.78 7.53
C ALA A 298 -25.32 13.58 8.25
N GLY A 299 -25.81 14.58 8.98
CA GLY A 299 -27.11 14.55 9.67
C GLY A 299 -27.09 13.98 11.08
N PHE A 300 -25.91 13.78 11.67
CA PHE A 300 -25.78 13.37 13.08
C PHE A 300 -25.84 14.57 14.03
N SER A 301 -26.08 14.30 15.32
CA SER A 301 -25.91 15.30 16.38
C SER A 301 -24.48 15.83 16.40
N GLY A 302 -24.30 17.10 16.75
CA GLY A 302 -23.00 17.70 17.04
C GLY A 302 -22.38 17.22 18.37
N SER A 303 -23.07 16.37 19.13
CA SER A 303 -22.67 15.84 20.43
C SER A 303 -22.42 14.33 20.34
N LEU A 304 -21.17 13.88 20.54
CA LEU A 304 -20.86 12.46 20.60
C LEU A 304 -21.63 11.75 21.74
N SER A 305 -21.90 12.44 22.83
CA SER A 305 -22.67 11.89 23.94
C SER A 305 -24.10 11.56 23.52
N GLU A 306 -24.74 12.44 22.76
CA GLU A 306 -26.09 12.21 22.22
C GLU A 306 -26.13 11.10 21.23
N ILE A 307 -25.15 11.07 20.28
CA ILE A 307 -25.01 9.98 19.30
C ILE A 307 -24.91 8.63 20.01
N ARG A 308 -24.05 8.53 21.06
CA ARG A 308 -23.84 7.27 21.79
C ARG A 308 -25.04 6.82 22.62
N GLN A 309 -25.87 7.76 23.09
CA GLN A 309 -27.08 7.45 23.85
C GLN A 309 -28.25 6.98 22.97
N ASN A 310 -28.19 7.24 21.67
CA ASN A 310 -29.19 6.81 20.72
C ASN A 310 -28.67 5.57 19.91
N PRO A 311 -29.18 4.36 20.16
CA PRO A 311 -28.67 3.13 19.54
C PRO A 311 -28.67 3.15 18.01
N GLU A 312 -29.69 3.75 17.38
CA GLU A 312 -29.77 3.83 15.92
C GLU A 312 -28.75 4.82 15.35
N GLN A 313 -28.63 6.01 15.93
CA GLN A 313 -27.59 6.96 15.52
C GLN A 313 -26.19 6.41 15.76
N PHE A 314 -25.96 5.71 16.88
CA PHE A 314 -24.68 5.08 17.18
C PHE A 314 -24.26 4.07 16.13
N LYS A 315 -25.18 3.20 15.71
CA LYS A 315 -24.95 2.21 14.65
C LYS A 315 -24.62 2.89 13.30
N GLN A 316 -25.40 3.90 12.93
CA GLN A 316 -25.20 4.64 11.68
C GLN A 316 -23.89 5.42 11.71
N TRP A 317 -23.54 6.04 12.82
CA TRP A 317 -22.28 6.77 13.03
C TRP A 317 -21.07 5.82 13.00
N THR A 318 -21.16 4.63 13.58
CA THR A 318 -20.13 3.59 13.48
C THR A 318 -19.86 3.26 12.00
N ARG A 319 -20.91 3.00 11.22
CA ARG A 319 -20.80 2.73 9.78
C ARG A 319 -20.24 3.93 9.01
N PHE A 320 -20.62 5.13 9.35
CA PHE A 320 -20.08 6.35 8.74
C PHE A 320 -18.57 6.46 8.94
N LYS A 321 -18.07 6.24 10.16
CA LYS A 321 -16.63 6.26 10.45
C LYS A 321 -15.85 5.16 9.69
N SER A 322 -16.38 3.93 9.68
CA SER A 322 -15.78 2.81 8.96
C SER A 322 -15.65 3.10 7.46
N ARG A 323 -16.69 3.68 6.86
CA ARG A 323 -16.66 4.10 5.45
C ARG A 323 -15.69 5.24 5.22
N ALA A 324 -15.68 6.26 6.06
CA ALA A 324 -14.78 7.40 5.91
C ALA A 324 -13.30 6.96 5.90
N LEU A 325 -12.90 6.03 6.77
CA LEU A 325 -11.55 5.45 6.78
C LEU A 325 -11.28 4.60 5.53
N THR A 326 -12.25 3.81 5.10
CA THR A 326 -12.12 3.00 3.87
C THR A 326 -11.99 3.89 2.65
N ASP A 327 -12.86 4.90 2.51
CA ASP A 327 -12.82 5.85 1.39
C ASP A 327 -11.49 6.62 1.34
N PHE A 328 -10.94 6.99 2.50
CA PHE A 328 -9.64 7.64 2.53
C PHE A 328 -8.51 6.72 2.03
N THR A 329 -8.47 5.47 2.46
CA THR A 329 -7.46 4.52 1.93
C THR A 329 -7.63 4.21 0.45
N LEU A 330 -8.88 4.19 -0.05
CA LEU A 330 -9.14 4.04 -1.49
C LEU A 330 -8.70 5.27 -2.29
N GLU A 331 -8.86 6.48 -1.74
CA GLU A 331 -8.30 7.70 -2.32
C GLU A 331 -6.77 7.62 -2.41
N LEU A 332 -6.09 7.21 -1.33
CA LEU A 332 -4.64 7.00 -1.33
C LEU A 332 -4.21 5.95 -2.37
N SER A 333 -4.96 4.84 -2.47
CA SER A 333 -4.75 3.83 -3.50
C SER A 333 -4.89 4.41 -4.92
N ALA A 334 -5.92 5.21 -5.17
CA ALA A 334 -6.15 5.82 -6.48
C ALA A 334 -4.98 6.75 -6.89
N ARG A 335 -4.45 7.53 -5.94
CA ARG A 335 -3.26 8.39 -6.17
C ARG A 335 -2.05 7.56 -6.56
N VAL A 336 -1.76 6.48 -5.83
CA VAL A 336 -0.64 5.60 -6.15
C VAL A 336 -0.83 4.91 -7.50
N LYS A 337 -2.03 4.40 -7.80
CA LYS A 337 -2.35 3.79 -9.09
C LYS A 337 -2.23 4.75 -10.26
N ALA A 338 -2.53 6.03 -10.06
CA ALA A 338 -2.32 7.06 -11.09
C ALA A 338 -0.84 7.23 -11.47
N ILE A 339 0.08 6.99 -10.53
CA ILE A 339 1.53 7.12 -10.74
C ILE A 339 2.14 5.78 -11.17
N ARG A 340 1.85 4.69 -10.42
CA ARG A 340 2.48 3.38 -10.63
C ARG A 340 1.77 2.51 -11.67
N GLY A 341 0.48 2.71 -11.87
CA GLY A 341 -0.35 1.93 -12.79
C GLY A 341 -1.44 1.12 -12.09
N PRO A 342 -2.44 0.64 -12.85
CA PRO A 342 -3.61 -0.05 -12.29
C PRO A 342 -3.30 -1.45 -11.73
N HIS A 343 -2.13 -2.02 -12.04
CA HIS A 343 -1.69 -3.32 -11.54
C HIS A 343 -1.36 -3.33 -10.05
N VAL A 344 -1.11 -2.16 -9.43
CA VAL A 344 -0.80 -2.07 -8.00
C VAL A 344 -1.96 -2.60 -7.17
N LYS A 345 -1.66 -3.61 -6.34
CA LYS A 345 -2.63 -4.26 -5.45
C LYS A 345 -2.74 -3.52 -4.12
N THR A 346 -3.82 -3.80 -3.41
CA THR A 346 -4.08 -3.23 -2.09
C THR A 346 -4.25 -4.33 -1.05
N ALA A 347 -3.65 -4.14 0.11
CA ALA A 347 -3.86 -4.93 1.30
C ALA A 347 -4.21 -4.01 2.47
N ARG A 348 -5.06 -4.44 3.38
CA ARG A 348 -5.35 -3.71 4.61
C ARG A 348 -5.37 -4.63 5.81
N ASN A 349 -4.72 -4.20 6.89
CA ASN A 349 -4.79 -4.87 8.18
C ASN A 349 -6.18 -4.69 8.81
N ILE A 350 -6.71 -5.77 9.36
CA ILE A 350 -7.92 -5.77 10.20
C ILE A 350 -7.63 -6.51 11.50
N PHE A 351 -8.08 -5.98 12.62
CA PHE A 351 -8.04 -6.71 13.89
C PHE A 351 -8.89 -7.97 13.81
N ALA A 352 -8.53 -9.01 14.55
CA ALA A 352 -9.29 -10.26 14.55
C ALA A 352 -10.71 -10.09 15.13
N LEU A 353 -10.86 -9.19 16.10
CA LEU A 353 -12.13 -9.01 16.80
C LEU A 353 -13.27 -8.58 15.87
N PRO A 354 -13.14 -7.61 14.94
CA PRO A 354 -14.19 -7.30 13.95
C PRO A 354 -14.60 -8.47 13.03
N VAL A 355 -13.74 -9.48 12.89
CA VAL A 355 -14.06 -10.70 12.15
C VAL A 355 -14.86 -11.67 13.02
N ILE A 356 -14.45 -11.85 14.28
CA ILE A 356 -15.08 -12.78 15.23
C ILE A 356 -16.38 -12.20 15.78
N ARG A 357 -16.41 -10.89 16.04
CA ARG A 357 -17.54 -10.15 16.62
C ARG A 357 -17.81 -8.90 15.80
N PRO A 358 -18.70 -8.96 14.79
CA PRO A 358 -18.99 -7.83 13.91
C PRO A 358 -19.43 -6.55 14.64
N GLU A 359 -20.03 -6.65 15.81
CA GLU A 359 -20.40 -5.50 16.66
C GLU A 359 -19.20 -4.69 17.14
N SER A 360 -18.00 -5.29 17.20
CA SER A 360 -16.77 -4.58 17.55
C SER A 360 -16.30 -3.59 16.47
N GLU A 361 -16.97 -3.53 15.33
CA GLU A 361 -16.82 -2.44 14.38
C GLU A 361 -16.87 -1.06 15.07
N ALA A 362 -17.70 -0.93 16.12
CA ALA A 362 -17.80 0.29 16.90
C ALA A 362 -16.47 0.71 17.55
N TRP A 363 -15.63 -0.26 17.93
CA TRP A 363 -14.38 -0.01 18.67
C TRP A 363 -13.18 0.23 17.77
N PHE A 364 -13.25 -0.16 16.48
CA PHE A 364 -12.15 -0.08 15.54
C PHE A 364 -12.47 0.73 14.28
N ALA A 365 -13.74 1.01 14.00
CA ALA A 365 -14.22 1.52 12.72
C ALA A 365 -13.68 0.67 11.54
N GLN A 366 -13.70 -0.66 11.71
CA GLN A 366 -13.28 -1.64 10.72
C GLN A 366 -14.43 -2.63 10.46
N ASN A 367 -14.79 -2.80 9.19
CA ASN A 367 -15.82 -3.73 8.77
C ASN A 367 -15.25 -4.76 7.79
N TYR A 368 -15.28 -6.04 8.18
CA TYR A 368 -14.66 -7.10 7.40
C TYR A 368 -15.30 -7.28 6.02
N ALA A 369 -16.61 -7.26 5.93
CA ALA A 369 -17.34 -7.41 4.66
C ALA A 369 -17.03 -6.25 3.67
N ASP A 370 -16.86 -5.03 4.18
CA ASP A 370 -16.45 -3.89 3.36
C ASP A 370 -14.99 -4.04 2.90
N PHE A 371 -14.09 -4.54 3.77
CA PHE A 371 -12.69 -4.75 3.40
C PHE A 371 -12.55 -5.79 2.29
N LEU A 372 -13.29 -6.90 2.37
CA LEU A 372 -13.30 -7.92 1.32
C LEU A 372 -13.75 -7.36 -0.06
N LYS A 373 -14.61 -6.35 -0.07
CA LYS A 373 -15.06 -5.69 -1.31
C LYS A 373 -14.08 -4.64 -1.81
N SER A 374 -13.39 -3.96 -0.89
CA SER A 374 -12.63 -2.74 -1.17
C SER A 374 -11.16 -3.00 -1.50
N TYR A 375 -10.56 -4.07 -0.97
CA TYR A 375 -9.13 -4.37 -1.14
C TYR A 375 -8.92 -5.70 -1.86
N ASP A 376 -7.76 -5.83 -2.53
CA ASP A 376 -7.34 -7.10 -3.15
C ASP A 376 -7.05 -8.16 -2.07
N TRP A 377 -6.53 -7.73 -0.91
CA TRP A 377 -6.22 -8.59 0.25
C TRP A 377 -6.69 -7.94 1.54
N THR A 378 -7.21 -8.76 2.46
CA THR A 378 -7.49 -8.37 3.84
C THR A 378 -6.57 -9.17 4.77
N ALA A 379 -5.63 -8.48 5.40
CA ALA A 379 -4.64 -9.09 6.29
C ALA A 379 -5.19 -9.12 7.72
N ILE A 380 -5.71 -10.27 8.16
CA ILE A 380 -6.28 -10.42 9.49
C ILE A 380 -5.14 -10.59 10.51
N MET A 381 -5.10 -9.72 11.51
CA MET A 381 -4.14 -9.75 12.61
C MET A 381 -4.52 -10.84 13.60
N ALA A 382 -4.22 -12.09 13.24
CA ALA A 382 -4.53 -13.29 14.04
C ALA A 382 -3.48 -13.49 15.17
N MET A 383 -3.51 -12.60 16.16
CA MET A 383 -2.53 -12.52 17.25
C MET A 383 -3.20 -12.90 18.59
N PRO A 384 -3.38 -14.20 18.92
CA PRO A 384 -4.14 -14.62 20.09
C PRO A 384 -3.64 -14.02 21.41
N TYR A 385 -2.33 -13.86 21.58
CA TYR A 385 -1.77 -13.26 22.80
C TYR A 385 -2.12 -11.79 22.98
N MET A 386 -2.21 -11.02 21.91
CA MET A 386 -2.64 -9.62 21.97
C MET A 386 -4.14 -9.49 22.30
N GLU A 387 -4.93 -10.53 21.98
CA GLU A 387 -6.36 -10.62 22.33
C GLU A 387 -6.56 -11.22 23.75
N GLY A 388 -5.51 -11.35 24.55
CA GLY A 388 -5.58 -11.93 25.89
C GLY A 388 -5.84 -13.44 25.93
N VAL A 389 -5.68 -14.12 24.80
CA VAL A 389 -5.91 -15.56 24.70
C VAL A 389 -4.68 -16.31 25.19
N THR A 390 -4.88 -17.26 26.11
CA THR A 390 -3.78 -18.08 26.62
C THR A 390 -3.25 -19.07 25.57
N GLU A 391 -2.01 -19.53 25.74
CA GLU A 391 -1.40 -20.53 24.85
C GLU A 391 -2.28 -21.78 24.68
N LYS A 392 -2.87 -22.28 25.77
CA LYS A 392 -3.75 -23.45 25.75
C LYS A 392 -5.00 -23.25 24.89
N SER A 393 -5.50 -22.02 24.77
CA SER A 393 -6.72 -21.67 24.06
C SER A 393 -6.43 -21.13 22.63
N ALA A 394 -5.17 -20.80 22.32
CA ALA A 394 -4.80 -20.14 21.07
C ALA A 394 -5.21 -20.93 19.82
N TYR A 395 -5.02 -22.25 19.85
CA TYR A 395 -5.40 -23.12 18.73
C TYR A 395 -6.92 -23.11 18.47
N GLN A 396 -7.72 -23.22 19.53
CA GLN A 396 -9.19 -23.18 19.42
C GLN A 396 -9.68 -21.82 18.95
N TRP A 397 -9.06 -20.74 19.41
CA TRP A 397 -9.36 -19.39 18.99
C TRP A 397 -9.05 -19.19 17.48
N LEU A 398 -7.92 -19.72 16.98
CA LEU A 398 -7.58 -19.69 15.54
C LEU A 398 -8.58 -20.50 14.70
N ILE A 399 -9.05 -21.65 15.20
CA ILE A 399 -10.11 -22.44 14.54
C ILE A 399 -11.39 -21.62 14.47
N GLN A 400 -11.78 -20.96 15.56
CA GLN A 400 -12.99 -20.11 15.58
C GLN A 400 -12.88 -18.99 14.57
N LEU A 401 -11.75 -18.27 14.53
CA LEU A 401 -11.48 -17.22 13.56
C LEU A 401 -11.58 -17.75 12.13
N THR A 402 -10.95 -18.87 11.82
CA THR A 402 -10.97 -19.49 10.49
C THR A 402 -12.39 -19.90 10.07
N ASN A 403 -13.19 -20.43 11.01
CA ASN A 403 -14.58 -20.79 10.72
C ASN A 403 -15.44 -19.56 10.45
N GLN A 404 -15.24 -18.46 11.16
CA GLN A 404 -15.95 -17.20 10.88
C GLN A 404 -15.58 -16.64 9.51
N ILE A 405 -14.29 -16.70 9.11
CA ILE A 405 -13.85 -16.30 7.78
C ILE A 405 -14.59 -17.10 6.69
N LYS A 406 -14.63 -18.44 6.81
CA LYS A 406 -15.25 -19.33 5.83
C LYS A 406 -16.77 -19.13 5.69
N ASN A 407 -17.44 -18.65 6.72
CA ASN A 407 -18.87 -18.39 6.71
C ASN A 407 -19.26 -17.11 5.95
N ILE A 408 -18.29 -16.31 5.51
CA ILE A 408 -18.53 -15.09 4.73
C ILE A 408 -18.29 -15.42 3.25
N PRO A 409 -19.34 -15.43 2.39
CA PRO A 409 -19.22 -15.86 0.99
C PRO A 409 -18.11 -15.13 0.22
N GLN A 410 -17.96 -13.82 0.44
CA GLN A 410 -16.95 -13.00 -0.23
C GLN A 410 -15.49 -13.39 0.14
N ALA A 411 -15.28 -14.07 1.27
CA ALA A 411 -13.96 -14.53 1.68
C ALA A 411 -13.46 -15.74 0.87
N ASN A 412 -14.37 -16.50 0.27
CA ASN A 412 -14.03 -17.66 -0.55
C ASN A 412 -13.48 -17.28 -1.93
N ASP A 413 -13.72 -16.03 -2.36
CA ASP A 413 -13.28 -15.48 -3.65
C ASP A 413 -11.95 -14.71 -3.52
N LYS A 414 -11.44 -14.49 -2.32
CA LYS A 414 -10.22 -13.71 -1.98
C LYS A 414 -9.14 -14.57 -1.25
#